data_bb55f5d9016843db8418409432dd553b
#
_entry.id   bb55f5d9016843db8418409432dd553b
#
_cell.length_a   1.000
_cell.length_b   1.000
_cell.length_c   1.000
_cell.angle_alpha   90.00
_cell.angle_beta   90.00
_cell.angle_gamma   90.00
#
_symmetry.space_group_name_H-M   'P 1'
#
loop_
_entity.id
_entity.type
_entity.pdbx_description
1 polymer ?
#
loop_
_entity_poly.entity_id
_entity_poly.type
_entity_poly.pdbx_seq_one_letter_code
_entity_poly.pdbx_strand_id
1 'polypeptide(L)'
;GILDLNSGELCYTNAGHLPPILFRSGRPGEWLKIPPGMALGIDEEARFQTALILLQPGDAVVLYTDGVTEAMNAADQMYSAESLFTAVATHPCRSAQESVVEIFDSVKTFASGAPQSDDITVMTVILRE
;
A
#
# COMPACT_ATOMS: atom_id res chain seq x y z
N GLY A 1 4.31 8.60 8.82
CA GLY A 1 4.44 7.60 9.87
C GLY A 1 5.82 7.60 10.51
N ILE A 2 5.87 7.12 11.73
CA ILE A 2 7.12 6.91 12.48
C ILE A 2 7.12 5.46 12.97
N LEU A 3 8.12 4.70 12.55
CA LEU A 3 8.34 3.34 12.99
C LEU A 3 9.50 3.30 13.99
N ASP A 4 9.22 2.88 15.22
CA ASP A 4 10.26 2.54 16.20
C ASP A 4 10.78 1.13 15.91
N LEU A 5 12.04 1.03 15.49
CA LEU A 5 12.65 -0.24 15.10
C LEU A 5 12.92 -1.17 16.30
N ASN A 6 12.96 -0.64 17.52
CA ASN A 6 13.19 -1.47 18.71
C ASN A 6 11.91 -2.12 19.21
N SER A 7 10.81 -1.38 19.20
CA SER A 7 9.50 -1.87 19.68
C SER A 7 8.64 -2.46 18.58
N GLY A 8 8.88 -2.08 17.31
CA GLY A 8 8.00 -2.39 16.18
C GLY A 8 6.74 -1.51 16.14
N GLU A 9 6.64 -0.50 17.00
CA GLU A 9 5.49 0.42 17.02
C GLU A 9 5.51 1.34 15.81
N LEU A 10 4.45 1.30 15.00
CA LEU A 10 4.20 2.23 13.90
C LEU A 10 3.09 3.19 14.31
N CYS A 11 3.47 4.45 14.56
CA CYS A 11 2.56 5.58 14.74
C CYS A 11 2.34 6.25 13.38
N TYR A 12 1.10 6.38 12.93
CA TYR A 12 0.82 6.94 11.62
C TYR A 12 -0.45 7.80 11.60
N THR A 13 -0.51 8.66 10.61
CA THR A 13 -1.71 9.43 10.23
C THR A 13 -1.93 9.31 8.74
N ASN A 14 -3.14 9.60 8.28
CA ASN A 14 -3.45 9.64 6.86
C ASN A 14 -4.02 11.03 6.50
N ALA A 15 -3.46 11.62 5.48
CA ALA A 15 -3.83 12.94 4.99
C ALA A 15 -4.24 12.90 3.49
N GLY A 16 -5.11 11.95 3.15
CA GLY A 16 -5.65 11.77 1.81
C GLY A 16 -4.99 10.67 0.98
N HIS A 17 -4.10 9.87 1.57
CA HIS A 17 -3.49 8.73 0.90
C HIS A 17 -4.44 7.52 0.87
N LEU A 18 -4.32 6.68 -0.16
CA LEU A 18 -5.02 5.40 -0.25
C LEU A 18 -4.68 4.48 0.94
N PRO A 19 -5.61 3.57 1.33
CA PRO A 19 -5.34 2.64 2.43
C PRO A 19 -4.14 1.75 2.12
N PRO A 20 -3.08 1.75 2.95
CA PRO A 20 -2.01 0.77 2.82
C PRO A 20 -2.50 -0.65 3.06
N ILE A 21 -1.76 -1.64 2.56
CA ILE A 21 -2.03 -3.04 2.84
C ILE A 21 -1.05 -3.52 3.91
N LEU A 22 -1.58 -4.13 4.97
CA LEU A 22 -0.80 -4.73 6.05
C LEU A 22 -0.78 -6.25 5.88
N PHE A 23 0.40 -6.83 5.81
CA PHE A 23 0.64 -8.26 5.85
C PHE A 23 1.24 -8.64 7.18
N ARG A 24 0.58 -9.57 7.87
CA ARG A 24 1.12 -10.18 9.09
C ARG A 24 1.63 -11.57 8.76
N SER A 25 2.75 -11.91 9.37
CA SER A 25 3.34 -13.24 9.18
C SER A 25 2.33 -14.34 9.48
N GLY A 26 2.11 -15.24 8.52
CA GLY A 26 1.18 -16.37 8.63
C GLY A 26 -0.31 -16.02 8.62
N ARG A 27 -0.69 -14.81 8.24
CA ARG A 27 -2.10 -14.37 8.14
C ARG A 27 -2.39 -13.80 6.75
N PRO A 28 -3.66 -13.83 6.32
CA PRO A 28 -4.09 -13.06 5.15
C PRO A 28 -3.79 -11.57 5.31
N GLY A 29 -3.49 -10.89 4.21
CA GLY A 29 -3.35 -9.43 4.21
C GLY A 29 -4.66 -8.75 4.64
N GLU A 30 -4.53 -7.54 5.15
CA GLU A 30 -5.65 -6.68 5.53
C GLU A 30 -5.40 -5.22 5.14
N TRP A 31 -6.46 -4.47 4.89
CA TRP A 31 -6.34 -3.03 4.71
C TRP A 31 -5.99 -2.38 6.04
N LEU A 32 -4.91 -1.59 6.03
CA LEU A 32 -4.56 -0.81 7.21
C LEU A 32 -5.66 0.21 7.48
N LYS A 33 -6.15 0.23 8.73
CA LYS A 33 -7.19 1.16 9.13
C LYS A 33 -6.70 2.60 8.98
N ILE A 34 -7.43 3.41 8.23
CA ILE A 34 -7.14 4.84 8.08
C ILE A 34 -7.77 5.60 9.23
N PRO A 35 -6.98 6.35 10.04
CA PRO A 35 -7.54 7.29 10.99
C PRO A 35 -8.27 8.42 10.24
N PRO A 36 -9.36 8.97 10.80
CA PRO A 36 -10.07 10.08 10.19
C PRO A 36 -9.15 11.26 9.91
N GLY A 37 -9.27 11.82 8.73
CA GLY A 37 -8.48 12.97 8.27
C GLY A 37 -8.99 13.44 6.90
N MET A 38 -8.47 14.58 6.48
CA MET A 38 -8.73 15.22 5.20
C MET A 38 -7.43 15.23 4.39
N ALA A 39 -7.49 15.40 3.07
CA ALA A 39 -6.28 15.61 2.29
C ALA A 39 -5.57 16.90 2.71
N LEU A 40 -4.23 16.89 2.68
CA LEU A 40 -3.43 18.08 3.00
C LEU A 40 -3.74 19.22 2.04
N GLY A 41 -3.76 20.45 2.57
CA GLY A 41 -3.90 21.67 1.79
C GLY A 41 -5.35 22.05 1.43
N ILE A 42 -6.36 21.30 1.88
CA ILE A 42 -7.77 21.66 1.66
C ILE A 42 -8.27 22.65 2.71
N ASP A 43 -7.91 22.45 3.98
CA ASP A 43 -8.35 23.27 5.10
C ASP A 43 -7.19 23.51 6.07
N GLU A 44 -6.88 24.77 6.36
CA GLU A 44 -5.81 25.16 7.29
C GLU A 44 -6.09 24.73 8.73
N GLU A 45 -7.37 24.59 9.11
CA GLU A 45 -7.78 24.13 10.43
C GLU A 45 -7.97 22.61 10.54
N ALA A 46 -7.67 21.87 9.47
CA ALA A 46 -7.81 20.41 9.45
C ALA A 46 -7.01 19.75 10.59
N ARG A 47 -7.70 18.87 11.31
CA ARG A 47 -7.09 18.08 12.38
C ARG A 47 -6.90 16.65 11.94
N PHE A 48 -5.70 16.14 12.14
CA PHE A 48 -5.34 14.77 11.79
C PHE A 48 -5.27 13.92 13.05
N GLN A 49 -5.91 12.76 12.99
CA GLN A 49 -5.81 11.78 14.04
C GLN A 49 -4.67 10.82 13.75
N THR A 50 -4.03 10.34 14.81
CA THR A 50 -3.01 9.29 14.74
C THR A 50 -3.59 7.93 15.11
N ALA A 51 -3.06 6.89 14.49
CA ALA A 51 -3.27 5.51 14.88
C ALA A 51 -1.93 4.85 15.21
N LEU A 52 -2.01 3.79 15.99
CA LEU A 52 -0.87 2.99 16.42
C LEU A 52 -1.13 1.53 16.05
N ILE A 53 -0.13 0.89 15.47
CA ILE A 53 -0.08 -0.55 15.29
C ILE A 53 1.28 -1.07 15.74
N LEU A 54 1.30 -2.30 16.23
CA LEU A 54 2.52 -3.02 16.53
C LEU A 54 2.81 -3.97 15.37
N LEU A 55 3.94 -3.75 14.70
CA LEU A 55 4.50 -4.67 13.72
C LEU A 55 5.40 -5.68 14.43
N GLN A 56 5.37 -6.90 13.94
CA GLN A 56 6.24 -7.98 14.40
C GLN A 56 7.26 -8.32 13.28
N PRO A 57 8.39 -8.94 13.60
CA PRO A 57 9.30 -9.44 12.60
C PRO A 57 8.58 -10.31 11.55
N GLY A 58 8.75 -9.98 10.28
CA GLY A 58 8.06 -10.59 9.15
C GLY A 58 6.77 -9.88 8.71
N ASP A 59 6.27 -8.91 9.49
CA ASP A 59 5.14 -8.09 9.04
C ASP A 59 5.59 -7.07 7.98
N ALA A 60 4.70 -6.79 7.03
CA ALA A 60 4.96 -5.86 5.95
C ALA A 60 3.82 -4.85 5.77
N VAL A 61 4.17 -3.62 5.40
CA VAL A 61 3.23 -2.57 5.00
C VAL A 61 3.54 -2.18 3.57
N VAL A 62 2.52 -2.23 2.71
CA VAL A 62 2.61 -1.83 1.30
C VAL A 62 1.82 -0.54 1.10
N LEU A 63 2.51 0.48 0.59
CA LEU A 63 1.94 1.77 0.21
C LEU A 63 2.03 1.92 -1.32
N TYR A 64 1.05 2.56 -1.92
CA TYR A 64 0.97 2.71 -3.38
C TYR A 64 0.18 3.97 -3.75
N THR A 65 0.47 4.52 -4.93
CA THR A 65 -0.32 5.63 -5.50
C THR A 65 -1.51 5.11 -6.30
N ASP A 66 -2.46 5.98 -6.57
CA ASP A 66 -3.63 5.73 -7.40
C ASP A 66 -3.28 5.27 -8.81
N GLY A 67 -2.13 5.69 -9.36
CA GLY A 67 -1.61 5.17 -10.63
C GLY A 67 -1.48 3.64 -10.70
N VAL A 68 -1.38 2.95 -9.54
CA VAL A 68 -1.46 1.48 -9.49
C VAL A 68 -2.88 0.99 -9.72
N THR A 69 -3.84 1.51 -8.95
CA THR A 69 -5.22 1.03 -8.94
C THR A 69 -6.04 1.53 -10.12
N GLU A 70 -5.66 2.67 -10.68
CA GLU A 70 -6.30 3.30 -11.83
C GLU A 70 -5.63 2.96 -13.17
N ALA A 71 -4.63 2.07 -13.16
CA ALA A 71 -4.04 1.56 -14.39
C ALA A 71 -5.11 0.93 -15.28
N MET A 72 -5.14 1.32 -16.56
CA MET A 72 -6.13 0.87 -17.54
C MET A 72 -5.55 -0.20 -18.45
N ASN A 73 -6.41 -1.11 -18.90
CA ASN A 73 -6.09 -2.04 -19.99
C ASN A 73 -6.67 -1.53 -21.33
N ALA A 74 -6.41 -2.24 -22.40
CA ALA A 74 -6.88 -1.88 -23.76
C ALA A 74 -8.43 -1.93 -23.93
N ALA A 75 -9.15 -2.48 -22.94
CA ALA A 75 -10.61 -2.51 -22.90
C ALA A 75 -11.20 -1.46 -21.96
N ASP A 76 -10.44 -0.43 -21.58
CA ASP A 76 -10.81 0.64 -20.64
C ASP A 76 -11.29 0.11 -19.27
N GLN A 77 -10.76 -1.03 -18.84
CA GLN A 77 -11.02 -1.57 -17.52
C GLN A 77 -9.90 -1.13 -16.55
N MET A 78 -10.27 -0.77 -15.35
CA MET A 78 -9.37 -0.35 -14.29
C MET A 78 -8.81 -1.55 -13.53
N TYR A 79 -7.53 -1.51 -13.15
CA TYR A 79 -6.87 -2.58 -12.38
C TYR A 79 -7.54 -2.83 -11.03
N SER A 80 -7.89 -1.78 -10.33
CA SER A 80 -8.58 -1.72 -9.04
C SER A 80 -7.74 -2.12 -7.81
N ALA A 81 -8.20 -1.67 -6.64
CA ALA A 81 -7.60 -1.99 -5.35
C ALA A 81 -7.75 -3.48 -4.99
N GLU A 82 -8.84 -4.11 -5.41
CA GLU A 82 -9.09 -5.54 -5.19
C GLU A 82 -8.13 -6.41 -6.00
N SER A 83 -7.81 -6.01 -7.24
CA SER A 83 -6.81 -6.70 -8.07
C SER A 83 -5.43 -6.59 -7.45
N LEU A 84 -5.05 -5.40 -6.98
CA LEU A 84 -3.81 -5.19 -6.24
C LEU A 84 -3.75 -6.09 -5.00
N PHE A 85 -4.79 -6.04 -4.18
CA PHE A 85 -4.87 -6.85 -2.96
C PHE A 85 -4.72 -8.34 -3.27
N THR A 86 -5.41 -8.83 -4.30
CA THR A 86 -5.33 -10.23 -4.72
C THR A 86 -3.91 -10.59 -5.20
N ALA A 87 -3.27 -9.72 -5.97
CA ALA A 87 -1.91 -9.96 -6.47
C ALA A 87 -0.90 -10.13 -5.33
N VAL A 88 -0.97 -9.27 -4.31
CA VAL A 88 -0.03 -9.34 -3.17
C VAL A 88 -0.42 -10.37 -2.11
N ALA A 89 -1.72 -10.69 -1.96
CA ALA A 89 -2.19 -11.66 -0.97
C ALA A 89 -1.80 -13.11 -1.29
N THR A 90 -1.55 -13.43 -2.56
CA THR A 90 -1.17 -14.77 -3.00
C THR A 90 0.28 -15.12 -2.71
N HIS A 91 1.13 -14.12 -2.49
CA HIS A 91 2.55 -14.33 -2.25
C HIS A 91 2.97 -13.62 -0.95
N PRO A 92 3.21 -14.36 0.14
CA PRO A 92 3.73 -13.72 1.35
C PRO A 92 5.05 -13.02 1.02
N CYS A 93 5.15 -11.74 1.39
CA CYS A 93 6.30 -10.89 1.11
C CYS A 93 7.61 -11.55 1.59
N ARG A 94 8.39 -12.14 0.69
CA ARG A 94 9.71 -12.70 0.99
C ARG A 94 10.73 -11.60 1.19
N SER A 95 10.65 -10.56 0.36
CA SER A 95 11.44 -9.35 0.48
C SER A 95 10.65 -8.13 0.00
N ALA A 96 11.02 -6.95 0.48
CA ALA A 96 10.40 -5.71 0.04
C ALA A 96 10.57 -5.49 -1.47
N GLN A 97 11.75 -5.84 -2.00
CA GLN A 97 12.03 -5.73 -3.44
C GLN A 97 11.15 -6.66 -4.27
N GLU A 98 11.01 -7.93 -3.88
CA GLU A 98 10.16 -8.89 -4.58
C GLU A 98 8.71 -8.40 -4.60
N SER A 99 8.18 -7.92 -3.47
CA SER A 99 6.83 -7.37 -3.38
C SER A 99 6.60 -6.21 -4.35
N VAL A 100 7.56 -5.28 -4.44
CA VAL A 100 7.47 -4.15 -5.39
C VAL A 100 7.48 -4.67 -6.84
N VAL A 101 8.39 -5.59 -7.18
CA VAL A 101 8.48 -6.16 -8.54
C VAL A 101 7.20 -6.88 -8.92
N GLU A 102 6.64 -7.71 -8.02
CA GLU A 102 5.39 -8.43 -8.26
C GLU A 102 4.21 -7.50 -8.55
N ILE A 103 4.11 -6.38 -7.82
CA ILE A 103 3.07 -5.37 -8.06
C ILE A 103 3.24 -4.75 -9.44
N PHE A 104 4.44 -4.32 -9.80
CA PHE A 104 4.71 -3.73 -11.12
C PHE A 104 4.44 -4.73 -12.25
N ASP A 105 4.85 -5.97 -12.12
CA ASP A 105 4.62 -7.02 -13.12
C ASP A 105 3.13 -7.33 -13.26
N SER A 106 2.38 -7.34 -12.17
CA SER A 106 0.93 -7.55 -12.18
C SER A 106 0.21 -6.42 -12.92
N VAL A 107 0.51 -5.16 -12.59
CA VAL A 107 -0.06 -3.98 -13.26
C VAL A 107 0.32 -3.99 -14.75
N LYS A 108 1.57 -4.24 -15.09
CA LYS A 108 2.05 -4.30 -16.47
C LYS A 108 1.36 -5.40 -17.28
N THR A 109 1.18 -6.57 -16.68
CA THR A 109 0.47 -7.70 -17.29
C THR A 109 -0.99 -7.35 -17.56
N PHE A 110 -1.65 -6.71 -16.60
CA PHE A 110 -3.04 -6.26 -16.75
C PHE A 110 -3.18 -5.20 -17.84
N ALA A 111 -2.30 -4.18 -17.83
CA ALA A 111 -2.33 -3.10 -18.81
C ALA A 111 -2.09 -3.60 -20.25
N SER A 112 -1.35 -4.71 -20.40
CA SER A 112 -1.14 -5.39 -21.70
C SER A 112 -0.70 -4.45 -22.83
N GLY A 113 0.16 -3.47 -22.52
CA GLY A 113 0.66 -2.48 -23.47
C GLY A 113 -0.20 -1.22 -23.66
N ALA A 114 -1.29 -1.06 -22.92
CA ALA A 114 -1.99 0.21 -22.83
C ALA A 114 -1.08 1.31 -22.26
N PRO A 115 -1.22 2.56 -22.68
CA PRO A 115 -0.39 3.64 -22.15
C PRO A 115 -0.67 3.85 -20.66
N GLN A 116 0.39 4.13 -19.90
CA GLN A 116 0.28 4.48 -18.49
C GLN A 116 -0.47 5.80 -18.33
N SER A 117 -1.49 5.83 -17.46
CA SER A 117 -2.35 6.99 -17.25
C SER A 117 -1.83 7.94 -16.18
N ASP A 118 -1.09 7.43 -15.19
CA ASP A 118 -0.56 8.22 -14.07
C ASP A 118 0.72 7.60 -13.51
N ASP A 119 1.43 8.34 -12.64
CA ASP A 119 2.67 7.89 -12.02
C ASP A 119 2.44 6.76 -11.02
N ILE A 120 3.13 5.64 -11.25
CA ILE A 120 3.06 4.46 -10.39
C ILE A 120 4.20 4.51 -9.38
N THR A 121 3.84 4.65 -8.10
CA THR A 121 4.79 4.53 -7.00
C THR A 121 4.34 3.41 -6.05
N VAL A 122 5.29 2.56 -5.68
CA VAL A 122 5.07 1.49 -4.69
C VAL A 122 6.20 1.51 -3.68
N MET A 123 5.85 1.43 -2.40
CA MET A 123 6.81 1.26 -1.31
C MET A 123 6.38 0.10 -0.43
N THR A 124 7.31 -0.78 -0.14
CA THR A 124 7.10 -1.88 0.82
C THR A 124 8.09 -1.75 1.97
N VAL A 125 7.57 -1.77 3.20
CA VAL A 125 8.36 -1.79 4.43
C VAL A 125 8.14 -3.13 5.12
N ILE A 126 9.20 -3.86 5.41
CA ILE A 126 9.17 -5.14 6.16
C ILE A 126 9.99 -4.97 7.42
N LEU A 127 9.38 -5.23 8.59
CA LEU A 127 10.13 -5.31 9.83
C LEU A 127 10.90 -6.63 9.86
N ARG A 128 12.20 -6.57 10.11
CA ARG A 128 13.09 -7.73 10.27
C ARG A 128 13.67 -7.76 11.68
N GLU A 129 14.14 -8.91 12.10
CA GLU A 129 14.92 -9.07 13.35
C GLU A 129 16.22 -8.26 13.28
#